data_97ce0234e7dacbf763a3421e2cab21ed
#
_entry.id   97ce0234e7dacbf763a3421e2cab21ed
#
_cell.length_a   1.000
_cell.length_b   1.000
_cell.length_c   1.000
_cell.angle_alpha   90.00
_cell.angle_beta   90.00
_cell.angle_gamma   90.00
#
_symmetry.space_group_name_H-M   'P 1'
#
loop_
_entity.id
_entity.type
_entity.pdbx_description
1 polymer ?
#
loop_
_entity_poly.entity_id
_entity_poly.type
_entity_poly.pdbx_seq_one_letter_code
_entity_poly.pdbx_strand_id
1 'polypeptide(L)'
;MVKSGSIGVLLMILLFGSGNFLKLEREFVAGRTNVTARCSMPKPCNVYGFTDWYKVGSVCVKYFDRPLNFTDAEFNCRTKVPGAHLVSVHEEKHNDYLLCIVKKFNPNNLRIWLGAFELFKSGQFLWVDGSNWDFQIWTRGEPNHMYTSIEECAEMNWKEIGRWNDDACHVKKNYICAFKRNAILKPGSEEME
;
A
#
# COMPACT_ATOMS: atom_id res chain seq x y z
N MET A 1 14.82 69.62 0.79
CA MET A 1 16.09 69.11 0.23
C MET A 1 16.14 67.62 0.55
N VAL A 2 15.93 66.80 -0.44
CA VAL A 2 15.99 65.37 -0.37
C VAL A 2 17.41 64.92 -0.65
N LYS A 3 17.96 63.99 0.14
CA LYS A 3 19.09 63.11 -0.22
C LYS A 3 18.71 61.70 0.17
N SER A 4 18.39 60.89 -0.76
CA SER A 4 19.15 59.90 -1.52
C SER A 4 20.24 59.15 -0.75
N GLY A 5 20.09 57.85 -0.63
CA GLY A 5 21.05 56.85 -0.25
C GLY A 5 20.32 55.71 0.49
N SER A 6 20.26 54.54 0.09
CA SER A 6 21.23 53.63 -0.43
C SER A 6 20.54 52.39 -0.93
N ILE A 7 20.51 52.20 -2.18
CA ILE A 7 20.25 50.92 -2.85
C ILE A 7 21.61 50.22 -2.89
N GLY A 8 21.84 49.23 -2.06
CA GLY A 8 23.16 48.61 -2.08
C GLY A 8 23.37 47.35 -1.28
N VAL A 9 22.36 46.77 -0.63
CA VAL A 9 22.54 45.56 0.19
C VAL A 9 21.67 44.37 -0.23
N LEU A 10 20.88 44.47 -1.28
CA LEU A 10 19.93 43.42 -1.64
C LEU A 10 20.37 42.53 -2.83
N LEU A 11 21.64 42.58 -3.25
CA LEU A 11 22.07 41.81 -4.44
C LEU A 11 23.11 40.70 -4.15
N MET A 12 23.41 40.39 -2.91
CA MET A 12 24.44 39.36 -2.56
C MET A 12 23.90 38.07 -1.94
N ILE A 13 22.59 37.89 -1.80
CA ILE A 13 22.01 36.69 -1.20
C ILE A 13 21.41 35.72 -2.22
N LEU A 14 21.37 36.05 -3.51
CA LEU A 14 20.73 35.24 -4.53
C LEU A 14 21.66 34.30 -5.33
N LEU A 15 22.96 34.24 -5.03
CA LEU A 15 23.90 33.42 -5.83
C LEU A 15 24.38 32.12 -5.17
N PHE A 16 24.02 31.83 -3.92
CA PHE A 16 24.41 30.57 -3.27
C PHE A 16 23.27 29.55 -3.04
N GLY A 17 22.04 29.85 -3.44
CA GLY A 17 20.87 29.00 -3.19
C GLY A 17 20.40 28.13 -4.35
N SER A 18 20.72 28.47 -5.61
CA SER A 18 20.09 27.86 -6.77
C SER A 18 20.66 26.47 -7.13
N GLY A 19 21.93 26.19 -6.84
CA GLY A 19 22.56 24.90 -7.15
C GLY A 19 22.08 23.76 -6.26
N ASN A 20 21.89 24.02 -4.98
CA ASN A 20 21.45 22.98 -4.03
C ASN A 20 19.94 22.72 -4.12
N PHE A 21 19.14 23.74 -4.43
CA PHE A 21 17.70 23.56 -4.60
C PHE A 21 17.37 22.74 -5.86
N LEU A 22 18.02 23.05 -6.97
CA LEU A 22 17.90 22.28 -8.22
C LEU A 22 18.45 20.85 -8.10
N LYS A 23 19.47 20.63 -7.27
CA LYS A 23 19.98 19.29 -7.00
C LYS A 23 19.01 18.48 -6.15
N LEU A 24 18.41 19.10 -5.12
CA LEU A 24 17.37 18.46 -4.30
C LEU A 24 16.12 18.13 -5.12
N GLU A 25 15.66 19.03 -6.00
CA GLU A 25 14.54 18.76 -6.89
C GLU A 25 14.86 17.66 -7.91
N ARG A 26 16.08 17.62 -8.44
CA ARG A 26 16.51 16.54 -9.34
C ARG A 26 16.63 15.20 -8.63
N GLU A 27 17.10 15.15 -7.40
CA GLU A 27 17.13 13.92 -6.59
C GLU A 27 15.72 13.49 -6.17
N PHE A 28 14.82 14.43 -5.85
CA PHE A 28 13.43 14.14 -5.53
C PHE A 28 12.64 13.63 -6.76
N VAL A 29 12.86 14.22 -7.93
CA VAL A 29 12.26 13.77 -9.21
C VAL A 29 12.89 12.45 -9.66
N ALA A 30 14.20 12.24 -9.49
CA ALA A 30 14.88 10.98 -9.79
C ALA A 30 14.42 9.86 -8.85
N GLY A 31 14.16 10.14 -7.57
CA GLY A 31 13.56 9.20 -6.62
C GLY A 31 12.13 8.80 -7.04
N ARG A 32 11.32 9.74 -7.56
CA ARG A 32 9.99 9.46 -8.10
C ARG A 32 10.00 8.62 -9.38
N THR A 33 10.97 8.82 -10.25
CA THR A 33 11.08 8.06 -11.51
C THR A 33 11.60 6.64 -11.30
N ASN A 34 12.33 6.36 -10.22
CA ASN A 34 12.87 5.01 -9.95
C ASN A 34 11.82 4.00 -9.47
N VAL A 35 10.75 4.42 -8.83
CA VAL A 35 9.66 3.50 -8.40
C VAL A 35 8.83 3.03 -9.61
N THR A 36 8.72 3.85 -10.65
CA THR A 36 8.00 3.47 -11.88
C THR A 36 8.83 2.59 -12.82
N ALA A 37 10.16 2.67 -12.77
CA ALA A 37 11.07 1.98 -13.70
C ALA A 37 11.41 0.53 -13.30
N ARG A 38 11.07 0.07 -12.08
CA ARG A 38 11.47 -1.27 -11.58
C ARG A 38 10.30 -2.11 -11.09
N CYS A 39 9.19 -2.12 -11.85
CA CYS A 39 8.10 -3.03 -11.53
C CYS A 39 8.46 -4.46 -11.92
N SER A 40 9.06 -5.21 -10.99
CA SER A 40 9.29 -6.65 -11.13
C SER A 40 8.08 -7.41 -10.61
N MET A 41 7.36 -8.07 -11.52
CA MET A 41 6.25 -8.94 -11.13
C MET A 41 6.75 -10.12 -10.28
N PRO A 42 6.05 -10.46 -9.18
CA PRO A 42 6.36 -11.67 -8.45
C PRO A 42 6.10 -12.91 -9.29
N LYS A 43 6.76 -14.02 -8.96
CA LYS A 43 6.57 -15.30 -9.66
C LYS A 43 5.15 -15.83 -9.43
N PRO A 44 4.60 -16.64 -10.35
CA PRO A 44 3.36 -17.37 -10.12
C PRO A 44 3.45 -18.22 -8.83
N CYS A 45 2.30 -18.37 -8.16
CA CYS A 45 2.21 -19.23 -7.00
C CYS A 45 2.14 -20.69 -7.46
N ASN A 46 3.17 -21.50 -7.16
CA ASN A 46 3.23 -22.91 -7.54
C ASN A 46 2.38 -23.78 -6.56
N VAL A 47 1.06 -23.55 -6.59
CA VAL A 47 0.08 -24.35 -5.85
C VAL A 47 -0.96 -24.83 -6.85
N TYR A 48 -1.24 -26.14 -6.85
CA TYR A 48 -2.21 -26.73 -7.77
C TYR A 48 -3.59 -26.06 -7.62
N GLY A 49 -4.21 -25.69 -8.75
CA GLY A 49 -5.49 -24.96 -8.76
C GLY A 49 -5.37 -23.43 -8.56
N PHE A 50 -4.17 -22.89 -8.29
CA PHE A 50 -3.94 -21.46 -8.01
C PHE A 50 -2.85 -20.84 -8.89
N THR A 51 -2.75 -21.28 -10.14
CA THR A 51 -1.72 -20.85 -11.09
C THR A 51 -1.84 -19.39 -11.52
N ASP A 52 -2.98 -18.76 -11.31
CA ASP A 52 -3.29 -17.35 -11.57
C ASP A 52 -3.06 -16.44 -10.34
N TRP A 53 -2.52 -17.01 -9.26
CA TRP A 53 -2.05 -16.30 -8.08
C TRP A 53 -0.54 -16.08 -8.14
N TYR A 54 -0.06 -15.05 -7.45
CA TYR A 54 1.35 -14.68 -7.40
C TYR A 54 1.96 -14.98 -6.03
N LYS A 55 3.23 -15.38 -6.01
CA LYS A 55 3.96 -15.63 -4.76
C LYS A 55 4.54 -14.34 -4.21
N VAL A 56 4.11 -13.92 -3.03
CA VAL A 56 4.67 -12.81 -2.26
C VAL A 56 5.06 -13.34 -0.88
N GLY A 57 6.37 -13.41 -0.61
CA GLY A 57 6.86 -14.04 0.62
C GLY A 57 6.37 -15.49 0.79
N SER A 58 5.69 -15.76 1.89
CA SER A 58 5.11 -17.05 2.24
C SER A 58 3.67 -17.27 1.76
N VAL A 59 3.04 -16.22 1.20
CA VAL A 59 1.64 -16.24 0.77
C VAL A 59 1.49 -16.26 -0.76
N CYS A 60 0.32 -16.71 -1.21
CA CYS A 60 -0.17 -16.51 -2.57
C CYS A 60 -1.16 -15.36 -2.56
N VAL A 61 -1.04 -14.43 -3.50
CA VAL A 61 -1.88 -13.24 -3.62
C VAL A 61 -2.54 -13.15 -4.99
N LYS A 62 -3.75 -12.60 -5.04
CA LYS A 62 -4.47 -12.32 -6.28
C LYS A 62 -5.24 -11.02 -6.20
N TYR A 63 -5.14 -10.23 -7.27
CA TYR A 63 -5.89 -8.99 -7.45
C TYR A 63 -7.31 -9.28 -7.93
N PHE A 64 -8.27 -8.53 -7.40
CA PHE A 64 -9.68 -8.58 -7.78
C PHE A 64 -10.13 -7.19 -8.28
N ASP A 65 -10.45 -7.13 -9.57
CA ASP A 65 -11.01 -5.95 -10.23
C ASP A 65 -12.54 -5.92 -10.06
N ARG A 66 -12.96 -5.84 -8.81
CA ARG A 66 -14.35 -5.76 -8.40
C ARG A 66 -14.45 -4.88 -7.17
N PRO A 67 -14.75 -3.59 -7.31
CA PRO A 67 -14.80 -2.69 -6.18
C PRO A 67 -15.85 -3.12 -5.13
N LEU A 68 -15.39 -3.42 -3.92
CA LEU A 68 -16.20 -3.76 -2.75
C LEU A 68 -15.82 -2.86 -1.58
N ASN A 69 -16.71 -2.68 -0.61
CA ASN A 69 -16.35 -2.11 0.68
C ASN A 69 -15.40 -3.06 1.42
N PHE A 70 -14.73 -2.58 2.45
CA PHE A 70 -13.70 -3.36 3.14
C PHE A 70 -14.22 -4.70 3.67
N THR A 71 -15.37 -4.70 4.36
CA THR A 71 -15.97 -5.91 4.92
C THR A 71 -16.34 -6.92 3.86
N ASP A 72 -17.01 -6.48 2.77
CA ASP A 72 -17.39 -7.36 1.68
C ASP A 72 -16.16 -7.91 0.94
N ALA A 73 -15.09 -7.11 0.81
CA ALA A 73 -13.83 -7.55 0.20
C ALA A 73 -13.16 -8.64 1.05
N GLU A 74 -13.10 -8.47 2.38
CA GLU A 74 -12.58 -9.48 3.30
C GLU A 74 -13.39 -10.78 3.22
N PHE A 75 -14.72 -10.71 3.31
CA PHE A 75 -15.55 -11.89 3.17
C PHE A 75 -15.40 -12.54 1.78
N ASN A 76 -15.26 -11.75 0.71
CA ASN A 76 -14.99 -12.31 -0.62
C ASN A 76 -13.66 -13.09 -0.64
N CYS A 77 -12.59 -12.57 -0.01
CA CYS A 77 -11.33 -13.31 0.11
C CYS A 77 -11.52 -14.66 0.79
N ARG A 78 -12.22 -14.70 1.91
CA ARG A 78 -12.50 -15.95 2.67
C ARG A 78 -13.25 -17.00 1.86
N THR A 79 -14.08 -16.58 0.90
CA THR A 79 -14.82 -17.52 0.02
C THR A 79 -13.95 -18.09 -1.10
N LYS A 80 -12.76 -17.52 -1.38
CA LYS A 80 -11.90 -17.98 -2.48
C LYS A 80 -11.06 -19.19 -2.09
N VAL A 81 -10.51 -19.15 -0.89
CA VAL A 81 -9.64 -20.21 -0.35
C VAL A 81 -9.84 -20.27 1.16
N PRO A 82 -9.94 -21.44 1.79
CA PRO A 82 -9.95 -21.55 3.24
C PRO A 82 -8.74 -20.83 3.87
N GLY A 83 -8.99 -19.94 4.84
CA GLY A 83 -7.96 -19.15 5.50
C GLY A 83 -7.39 -18.01 4.64
N ALA A 84 -8.03 -17.66 3.53
CA ALA A 84 -7.69 -16.44 2.79
C ALA A 84 -8.31 -15.21 3.42
N HIS A 85 -7.59 -14.09 3.32
CA HIS A 85 -7.95 -12.78 3.85
C HIS A 85 -7.55 -11.67 2.86
N LEU A 86 -7.96 -10.44 3.10
CA LEU A 86 -7.31 -9.28 2.51
C LEU A 86 -5.81 -9.30 2.86
N VAL A 87 -4.97 -8.85 1.93
CA VAL A 87 -3.51 -9.01 2.06
C VAL A 87 -2.93 -8.18 3.20
N SER A 88 -2.09 -8.81 4.03
CA SER A 88 -1.17 -8.16 4.96
C SER A 88 0.19 -7.89 4.31
N VAL A 89 0.93 -6.90 4.80
CA VAL A 89 2.22 -6.48 4.25
C VAL A 89 3.24 -6.37 5.38
N HIS A 90 4.38 -7.08 5.27
CA HIS A 90 5.35 -7.22 6.33
C HIS A 90 6.75 -6.70 5.99
N GLU A 91 6.96 -6.23 4.75
CA GLU A 91 8.22 -5.61 4.30
C GLU A 91 8.00 -4.77 3.03
N GLU A 92 8.91 -3.85 2.75
CA GLU A 92 8.85 -2.95 1.60
C GLU A 92 8.79 -3.71 0.26
N LYS A 93 9.56 -4.79 0.13
CA LYS A 93 9.57 -5.62 -1.08
C LYS A 93 8.21 -6.27 -1.36
N HIS A 94 7.48 -6.70 -0.32
CA HIS A 94 6.13 -7.22 -0.48
C HIS A 94 5.19 -6.11 -0.96
N ASN A 95 5.28 -4.92 -0.38
CA ASN A 95 4.54 -3.74 -0.82
C ASN A 95 4.78 -3.42 -2.31
N ASP A 96 6.03 -3.47 -2.75
CA ASP A 96 6.40 -3.25 -4.15
C ASP A 96 5.81 -4.30 -5.10
N TYR A 97 5.78 -5.56 -4.68
CA TYR A 97 5.14 -6.62 -5.46
C TYR A 97 3.64 -6.39 -5.62
N LEU A 98 2.94 -6.00 -4.54
CA LEU A 98 1.51 -5.66 -4.63
C LEU A 98 1.27 -4.48 -5.56
N LEU A 99 2.09 -3.43 -5.46
CA LEU A 99 2.03 -2.29 -6.37
C LEU A 99 2.19 -2.73 -7.83
N CYS A 100 3.13 -3.62 -8.13
CA CYS A 100 3.34 -4.13 -9.48
C CYS A 100 2.16 -4.94 -10.00
N ILE A 101 1.52 -5.75 -9.14
CA ILE A 101 0.30 -6.47 -9.46
C ILE A 101 -0.82 -5.49 -9.81
N VAL A 102 -1.06 -4.47 -8.96
CA VAL A 102 -2.10 -3.46 -9.22
C VAL A 102 -1.85 -2.74 -10.53
N LYS A 103 -0.63 -2.27 -10.79
CA LYS A 103 -0.27 -1.59 -12.05
C LYS A 103 -0.48 -2.46 -13.28
N LYS A 104 -0.24 -3.76 -13.17
CA LYS A 104 -0.47 -4.71 -14.27
C LYS A 104 -1.95 -4.85 -14.60
N PHE A 105 -2.81 -4.96 -13.60
CA PHE A 105 -4.21 -5.29 -13.81
C PHE A 105 -5.13 -4.08 -13.92
N ASN A 106 -4.82 -2.98 -13.24
CA ASN A 106 -5.62 -1.75 -13.30
C ASN A 106 -4.74 -0.49 -13.19
N PRO A 107 -4.00 -0.12 -14.23
CA PRO A 107 -3.09 1.03 -14.21
C PRO A 107 -3.80 2.38 -14.04
N ASN A 108 -5.10 2.45 -14.33
CA ASN A 108 -5.89 3.69 -14.28
C ASN A 108 -6.53 3.93 -12.91
N ASN A 109 -6.66 2.90 -12.07
CA ASN A 109 -7.19 3.02 -10.72
C ASN A 109 -6.36 2.16 -9.77
N LEU A 110 -5.34 2.78 -9.18
CA LEU A 110 -4.36 2.07 -8.36
C LEU A 110 -4.80 1.88 -6.91
N ARG A 111 -5.84 2.59 -6.43
CA ARG A 111 -6.29 2.48 -5.03
C ARG A 111 -6.90 1.11 -4.76
N ILE A 112 -6.41 0.46 -3.72
CA ILE A 112 -6.87 -0.86 -3.30
C ILE A 112 -6.99 -0.94 -1.77
N TRP A 113 -7.88 -1.79 -1.27
CA TRP A 113 -7.87 -2.19 0.13
C TRP A 113 -6.67 -3.09 0.44
N LEU A 114 -5.99 -2.80 1.55
CA LEU A 114 -5.14 -3.72 2.29
C LEU A 114 -5.96 -4.36 3.42
N GLY A 115 -5.44 -5.43 4.03
CA GLY A 115 -6.15 -6.13 5.11
C GLY A 115 -5.96 -5.51 6.50
N ALA A 116 -5.71 -4.22 6.60
CA ALA A 116 -5.51 -3.54 7.87
C ALA A 116 -6.71 -2.67 8.24
N PHE A 117 -7.05 -2.70 9.52
CA PHE A 117 -8.09 -1.84 10.09
C PHE A 117 -7.66 -1.32 11.45
N GLU A 118 -8.16 -0.14 11.82
CA GLU A 118 -7.94 0.45 13.13
C GLU A 118 -8.85 -0.18 14.18
N LEU A 119 -8.29 -0.55 15.32
CA LEU A 119 -9.03 -1.14 16.43
C LEU A 119 -9.71 -0.06 17.27
N PHE A 120 -11.04 0.08 17.15
CA PHE A 120 -11.87 0.93 17.99
C PHE A 120 -11.36 2.38 18.16
N LYS A 121 -10.87 3.01 17.12
CA LYS A 121 -10.31 4.39 17.14
C LYS A 121 -9.17 4.57 18.14
N SER A 122 -8.37 3.55 18.34
CA SER A 122 -7.26 3.53 19.29
C SER A 122 -5.94 4.09 18.74
N GLY A 123 -5.87 4.39 17.43
CA GLY A 123 -4.63 4.64 16.71
C GLY A 123 -3.82 3.37 16.42
N GLN A 124 -4.35 2.19 16.77
CA GLN A 124 -3.68 0.89 16.61
C GLN A 124 -4.30 0.13 15.44
N PHE A 125 -3.49 -0.18 14.44
CA PHE A 125 -3.92 -1.00 13.31
C PHE A 125 -3.63 -2.48 13.55
N LEU A 126 -4.50 -3.33 13.02
CA LEU A 126 -4.37 -4.79 13.03
C LEU A 126 -4.57 -5.34 11.62
N TRP A 127 -3.90 -6.45 11.32
CA TRP A 127 -4.18 -7.22 10.12
C TRP A 127 -5.35 -8.18 10.34
N VAL A 128 -6.30 -8.25 9.38
CA VAL A 128 -7.48 -9.16 9.46
C VAL A 128 -7.10 -10.64 9.46
N ASP A 129 -5.89 -10.99 9.01
CA ASP A 129 -5.37 -12.36 9.04
C ASP A 129 -4.71 -12.74 10.38
N GLY A 130 -4.72 -11.83 11.36
CA GLY A 130 -4.15 -12.01 12.69
C GLY A 130 -2.62 -11.99 12.74
N SER A 131 -1.94 -11.61 11.65
CA SER A 131 -0.48 -11.45 11.66
C SER A 131 -0.06 -10.20 12.45
N ASN A 132 1.22 -10.15 12.85
CA ASN A 132 1.76 -9.02 13.60
C ASN A 132 1.76 -7.72 12.77
N TRP A 133 1.52 -6.59 13.44
CA TRP A 133 1.71 -5.27 12.85
C TRP A 133 3.19 -4.88 12.94
N ASP A 134 4.01 -5.32 11.99
CA ASP A 134 5.47 -5.23 12.00
C ASP A 134 6.06 -4.34 10.90
N PHE A 135 5.22 -3.87 9.99
CA PHE A 135 5.59 -2.98 8.89
C PHE A 135 4.48 -1.97 8.60
N GLN A 136 4.87 -0.74 8.28
CA GLN A 136 3.96 0.31 7.81
C GLN A 136 4.69 1.30 6.91
N ILE A 137 3.99 1.86 5.92
CA ILE A 137 4.53 2.84 4.99
C ILE A 137 3.44 3.86 4.60
N TRP A 138 3.06 4.70 5.57
CA TRP A 138 2.03 5.70 5.40
C TRP A 138 2.45 6.84 4.47
N THR A 139 1.52 7.41 3.73
CA THR A 139 1.66 8.71 3.08
C THR A 139 1.92 9.77 4.15
N ARG A 140 2.66 10.81 3.80
CA ARG A 140 2.97 11.86 4.78
C ARG A 140 1.70 12.50 5.32
N GLY A 141 1.54 12.47 6.64
CA GLY A 141 0.39 13.00 7.37
C GLY A 141 -0.73 12.00 7.60
N GLU A 142 -0.56 10.73 7.16
CA GLU A 142 -1.47 9.63 7.43
C GLU A 142 -0.88 8.66 8.48
N PRO A 143 -1.69 7.90 9.20
CA PRO A 143 -3.16 7.97 9.26
C PRO A 143 -3.61 9.26 9.94
N ASN A 144 -4.65 9.91 9.41
CA ASN A 144 -5.08 11.21 9.92
C ASN A 144 -6.40 11.18 10.71
N HIS A 145 -7.08 10.04 10.73
CA HIS A 145 -8.33 9.82 11.49
C HIS A 145 -9.34 10.95 11.33
N MET A 146 -9.64 11.32 10.09
CA MET A 146 -10.53 12.45 9.79
C MET A 146 -11.81 12.41 10.63
N TYR A 147 -12.01 13.41 11.48
CA TYR A 147 -13.18 13.49 12.38
C TYR A 147 -14.52 13.58 11.66
N THR A 148 -14.50 13.96 10.38
CA THR A 148 -15.72 14.12 9.54
C THR A 148 -16.12 12.84 8.82
N SER A 149 -15.19 11.93 8.58
CA SER A 149 -15.40 10.57 8.06
C SER A 149 -14.64 9.61 8.96
N ILE A 150 -15.32 8.60 9.48
CA ILE A 150 -14.63 7.56 10.27
C ILE A 150 -13.76 6.75 9.32
N GLU A 151 -12.46 7.02 9.32
CA GLU A 151 -11.46 6.36 8.48
C GLU A 151 -10.72 5.33 9.33
N GLU A 152 -11.10 4.06 9.19
CA GLU A 152 -10.58 2.97 10.01
C GLU A 152 -9.95 1.85 9.16
N CYS A 153 -9.97 1.95 7.82
CA CYS A 153 -9.52 0.90 6.92
C CYS A 153 -8.36 1.37 6.06
N ALA A 154 -7.29 0.57 6.00
CA ALA A 154 -6.09 0.94 5.27
C ALA A 154 -6.19 0.63 3.78
N GLU A 155 -5.78 1.58 2.98
CA GLU A 155 -5.65 1.46 1.53
C GLU A 155 -4.23 1.76 1.06
N MET A 156 -3.90 1.34 -0.16
CA MET A 156 -2.66 1.67 -0.85
C MET A 156 -2.93 2.64 -2.01
N ASN A 157 -1.94 3.49 -2.31
CA ASN A 157 -1.90 4.37 -3.48
C ASN A 157 -2.79 5.62 -3.41
N TRP A 158 -3.07 6.15 -2.21
CA TRP A 158 -3.65 7.47 -2.05
C TRP A 158 -2.56 8.53 -2.17
N LYS A 159 -2.74 9.55 -3.00
CA LYS A 159 -1.80 10.66 -3.27
C LYS A 159 -0.38 10.22 -3.65
N GLU A 160 0.24 9.33 -2.88
CA GLU A 160 1.58 8.80 -3.10
C GLU A 160 1.54 7.32 -3.51
N ILE A 161 2.10 6.99 -4.67
CA ILE A 161 2.12 5.62 -5.21
C ILE A 161 2.97 4.71 -4.31
N GLY A 162 2.41 3.58 -3.92
CA GLY A 162 3.05 2.60 -3.05
C GLY A 162 2.93 2.90 -1.56
N ARG A 163 2.34 4.05 -1.18
CA ARG A 163 2.13 4.39 0.22
C ARG A 163 0.68 4.19 0.64
N TRP A 164 0.45 4.18 1.94
CA TRP A 164 -0.82 3.86 2.56
C TRP A 164 -1.55 5.08 3.10
N ASN A 165 -2.84 4.96 3.20
CA ASN A 165 -3.77 5.92 3.79
C ASN A 165 -4.84 5.15 4.57
N ASP A 166 -5.43 5.76 5.58
CA ASP A 166 -6.70 5.33 6.14
C ASP A 166 -7.86 5.94 5.34
N ASP A 167 -8.93 5.19 5.16
CA ASP A 167 -10.14 5.66 4.47
C ASP A 167 -11.37 5.00 5.08
N ALA A 168 -12.53 5.59 4.81
CA ALA A 168 -13.79 5.07 5.32
C ALA A 168 -14.09 3.68 4.76
N CYS A 169 -14.30 2.71 5.64
CA CYS A 169 -14.44 1.29 5.29
C CYS A 169 -15.61 0.98 4.35
N HIS A 170 -16.61 1.87 4.25
CA HIS A 170 -17.75 1.71 3.33
C HIS A 170 -17.44 2.07 1.88
N VAL A 171 -16.33 2.76 1.61
CA VAL A 171 -15.90 3.10 0.25
C VAL A 171 -15.58 1.83 -0.53
N LYS A 172 -15.97 1.81 -1.80
CA LYS A 172 -15.71 0.64 -2.65
C LYS A 172 -14.38 0.78 -3.38
N LYS A 173 -13.49 -0.20 -3.21
CA LYS A 173 -12.20 -0.28 -3.88
C LYS A 173 -11.94 -1.69 -4.39
N ASN A 174 -11.06 -1.80 -5.38
CA ASN A 174 -10.43 -3.06 -5.73
C ASN A 174 -9.57 -3.56 -4.56
N TYR A 175 -9.17 -4.80 -4.56
CA TYR A 175 -8.46 -5.39 -3.42
C TYR A 175 -7.58 -6.56 -3.84
N ILE A 176 -6.70 -6.97 -2.93
CA ILE A 176 -5.87 -8.17 -3.09
C ILE A 176 -6.18 -9.13 -1.95
N CYS A 177 -6.51 -10.38 -2.31
CA CYS A 177 -6.61 -11.49 -1.36
C CYS A 177 -5.27 -12.21 -1.23
N ALA A 178 -5.01 -12.76 -0.04
CA ALA A 178 -3.84 -13.57 0.27
C ALA A 178 -4.23 -14.84 1.03
N PHE A 179 -3.52 -15.94 0.81
CA PHE A 179 -3.61 -17.14 1.64
C PHE A 179 -2.22 -17.74 1.88
N LYS A 180 -2.02 -18.38 3.04
CA LYS A 180 -0.78 -19.09 3.39
C LYS A 180 -0.66 -20.37 2.56
N ARG A 181 0.45 -20.55 1.85
CA ARG A 181 0.68 -21.72 0.99
C ARG A 181 0.55 -23.06 1.74
N ASN A 182 0.96 -23.09 2.99
CA ASN A 182 0.90 -24.31 3.82
C ASN A 182 -0.53 -24.68 4.25
N ALA A 183 -1.49 -23.77 4.15
CA ALA A 183 -2.89 -24.04 4.49
C ALA A 183 -3.55 -25.07 3.55
N ILE A 184 -3.07 -25.19 2.32
CA ILE A 184 -3.62 -26.14 1.30
C ILE A 184 -2.86 -27.46 1.29
N LEU A 185 -1.67 -27.53 1.88
CA LEU A 185 -0.82 -28.73 1.87
C LEU A 185 -1.10 -29.70 3.02
N LYS A 186 -2.08 -29.43 3.89
CA LYS A 186 -2.58 -30.39 4.87
C LYS A 186 -3.86 -31.04 4.34
N PRO A 187 -3.82 -32.23 3.69
CA PRO A 187 -4.98 -33.10 3.63
C PRO A 187 -5.27 -33.48 5.08
N GLY A 188 -6.55 -33.45 5.45
CA GLY A 188 -6.99 -33.75 6.81
C GLY A 188 -6.38 -35.06 7.35
N SER A 189 -5.60 -34.94 8.40
CA SER A 189 -5.46 -36.03 9.38
C SER A 189 -6.62 -35.88 10.36
N GLU A 190 -7.82 -36.24 9.92
CA GLU A 190 -8.82 -36.73 10.87
C GLU A 190 -8.35 -38.11 11.29
N GLU A 191 -7.60 -38.17 12.37
CA GLU A 191 -7.51 -39.37 13.15
C GLU A 191 -8.89 -39.57 13.79
N MET A 192 -9.60 -40.58 13.28
CA MET A 192 -10.73 -41.19 13.97
C MET A 192 -10.15 -41.93 15.18
N GLU A 193 -10.44 -41.45 16.37
CA GLU A 193 -10.56 -42.25 17.56
C GLU A 193 -12.02 -42.34 18.00
#